data_3d01723226096b6a5fc8bd815fa10a87
#
_entry.id   3d01723226096b6a5fc8bd815fa10a87
#
_cell.length_a   1.000
_cell.length_b   1.000
_cell.length_c   1.000
_cell.angle_alpha   90.00
_cell.angle_beta   90.00
_cell.angle_gamma   90.00
#
_symmetry.space_group_name_H-M   'P 1'
#
loop_
_entity.id
_entity.type
_entity.pdbx_description
1 polymer ?
#
loop_
_entity_poly.entity_id
_entity_poly.type
_entity_poly.pdbx_seq_one_letter_code
_entity_poly.pdbx_strand_id
1 'polypeptide(L)'
;QTLGIENAESLKKSEIINQLNQMSKQSNPSETSSQEEAKTVSRVRKTVINKNDTEEIQTSTTIDDTTSKEDVENQVQKRGRRKITEDSKVETTENTSEEKTINPSESTLEADRPQRRPQHQNQNQRNDQNRPQNNNNRNNNQENRPQRPQHQHNNQNPNQTNNPNQQVAKPEEKEEEIRYDLAGIVSAEGVLEVIQEGFGFLRSSDYNYLPSPDDVYVSQSQIKFYGLKTGDTVKGTIRPPKEGEKFFPLVKVDSINGRHPSYIRDRVPFQYLTPLFPNEKFKLTGHKDESMSTRIMDLFAPIGKGQRGMIVAQPKTGKTMLLKDVANAIAANHPEVYLIVLLIDERPEEVTDMARSVKAEVVASTFDEPAERHVKVANIVLEKAKRMVECGHDVCILLDSITRLARAYNTVSPASGKVLSGGVDANALHKPKRFFGAARKIENGGSLSIIATALTETGSKMDEVIFEEFKGTGNMELQLDRKIANRRIFPAIDITASSTRRDDLLVKKEVLQRVYLLRRHIADMNPVEAMEFLKSQMDNTLSNEEFLASMNR
;
A
#
# COMPACT_ATOMS: atom_id res chain seq x y z
N GLN A 1 -28.52 -20.50 36.15
CA GLN A 1 -28.28 -21.38 37.32
C GLN A 1 -26.79 -21.53 37.66
N THR A 2 -25.88 -21.53 36.68
CA THR A 2 -24.41 -21.63 36.91
C THR A 2 -23.78 -20.38 37.54
N LEU A 3 -24.47 -19.25 37.65
CA LEU A 3 -24.03 -17.98 38.23
C LEU A 3 -24.75 -17.64 39.54
N GLY A 4 -25.43 -18.60 40.21
CA GLY A 4 -26.01 -18.42 41.53
C GLY A 4 -27.31 -17.60 41.60
N ILE A 5 -28.03 -17.44 40.49
CA ILE A 5 -29.35 -16.80 40.47
C ILE A 5 -30.41 -17.87 40.70
N GLU A 6 -31.06 -17.84 41.85
CA GLU A 6 -32.21 -18.72 42.17
C GLU A 6 -33.43 -18.31 41.35
N ASN A 7 -34.16 -19.32 40.79
CA ASN A 7 -35.38 -19.15 39.99
C ASN A 7 -35.21 -18.37 38.66
N ALA A 8 -34.05 -18.49 37.98
CA ALA A 8 -33.77 -17.79 36.72
C ALA A 8 -34.78 -18.12 35.59
N GLU A 9 -35.48 -19.25 35.65
CA GLU A 9 -36.45 -19.68 34.63
C GLU A 9 -37.81 -18.95 34.73
N SER A 10 -38.11 -18.34 35.89
CA SER A 10 -39.35 -17.59 36.13
C SER A 10 -39.21 -16.07 35.99
N LEU A 11 -37.98 -15.55 35.82
CA LEU A 11 -37.69 -14.14 35.78
C LEU A 11 -37.65 -13.60 34.35
N LYS A 12 -38.13 -12.37 34.16
CA LYS A 12 -38.02 -11.68 32.86
C LYS A 12 -36.58 -11.31 32.58
N LYS A 13 -36.19 -11.29 31.31
CA LYS A 13 -34.80 -10.96 30.84
C LYS A 13 -34.25 -9.67 31.45
N SER A 14 -35.07 -8.64 31.67
CA SER A 14 -34.67 -7.38 32.30
C SER A 14 -34.31 -7.52 33.78
N GLU A 15 -34.98 -8.43 34.50
CA GLU A 15 -34.72 -8.69 35.92
C GLU A 15 -33.44 -9.50 36.13
N ILE A 16 -33.18 -10.49 35.25
CA ILE A 16 -31.94 -11.26 35.24
C ILE A 16 -30.72 -10.32 34.97
N ILE A 17 -30.85 -9.40 34.03
CA ILE A 17 -29.79 -8.42 33.72
C ILE A 17 -29.53 -7.48 34.91
N ASN A 18 -30.57 -7.05 35.61
CA ASN A 18 -30.41 -6.19 36.78
C ASN A 18 -29.75 -6.93 37.96
N GLN A 19 -30.08 -8.21 38.19
CA GLN A 19 -29.43 -9.01 39.21
C GLN A 19 -27.97 -9.30 38.89
N LEU A 20 -27.61 -9.59 37.63
CA LEU A 20 -26.23 -9.76 37.18
C LEU A 20 -25.43 -8.46 37.34
N ASN A 21 -26.01 -7.29 37.04
CA ASN A 21 -25.37 -6.01 37.25
C ASN A 21 -25.19 -5.63 38.74
N GLN A 22 -26.07 -6.12 39.64
CA GLN A 22 -25.90 -5.96 41.08
C GLN A 22 -24.78 -6.85 41.63
N MET A 23 -24.70 -8.09 41.16
CA MET A 23 -23.63 -9.04 41.53
C MET A 23 -22.24 -8.57 41.03
N SER A 24 -22.15 -7.98 39.84
CA SER A 24 -20.89 -7.42 39.32
C SER A 24 -20.45 -6.16 40.08
N LYS A 25 -21.35 -5.40 40.70
CA LYS A 25 -21.02 -4.25 41.56
C LYS A 25 -20.55 -4.65 42.96
N GLN A 26 -20.89 -5.83 43.43
CA GLN A 26 -20.44 -6.35 44.73
C GLN A 26 -19.07 -7.03 44.67
N SER A 27 -18.60 -7.43 43.51
CA SER A 27 -17.30 -8.09 43.32
C SER A 27 -16.12 -7.15 43.07
N ASN A 28 -16.32 -5.82 42.89
CA ASN A 28 -15.24 -4.83 42.74
C ASN A 28 -15.57 -3.52 43.47
N PRO A 29 -15.08 -3.32 44.71
CA PRO A 29 -15.33 -2.08 45.46
C PRO A 29 -14.43 -0.88 45.09
N SER A 30 -13.53 -0.97 44.10
CA SER A 30 -12.48 0.03 43.87
C SER A 30 -12.62 0.93 42.63
N GLU A 31 -13.76 0.89 41.90
CA GLU A 31 -13.92 1.72 40.69
C GLU A 31 -15.06 2.76 40.73
N THR A 32 -15.59 3.10 41.92
CA THR A 32 -16.75 4.01 42.01
C THR A 32 -16.41 5.48 42.22
N SER A 33 -15.10 5.88 42.27
CA SER A 33 -14.74 7.30 42.50
C SER A 33 -14.37 8.10 41.24
N SER A 34 -14.24 7.48 40.08
CA SER A 34 -13.79 8.17 38.85
C SER A 34 -14.89 8.52 37.82
N GLN A 35 -16.14 8.13 38.07
CA GLN A 35 -17.24 8.41 37.11
C GLN A 35 -18.17 9.59 37.52
N GLU A 36 -18.08 10.11 38.73
CA GLU A 36 -18.86 11.31 39.12
C GLU A 36 -18.17 12.62 38.74
N GLU A 37 -16.86 12.67 38.63
CA GLU A 37 -16.15 13.89 38.16
C GLU A 37 -16.26 14.12 36.64
N ALA A 38 -16.50 13.08 35.83
CA ALA A 38 -16.67 13.22 34.38
C ALA A 38 -18.07 13.75 33.96
N LYS A 39 -19.07 13.70 34.84
CA LYS A 39 -20.43 14.22 34.55
C LYS A 39 -20.60 15.68 34.88
N THR A 40 -19.77 16.28 35.70
CA THR A 40 -19.85 17.70 36.08
C THR A 40 -19.15 18.62 35.09
N VAL A 41 -18.12 18.11 34.36
CA VAL A 41 -17.38 18.91 33.37
C VAL A 41 -18.10 19.02 32.01
N SER A 42 -19.03 18.10 31.70
CA SER A 42 -19.80 18.14 30.45
C SER A 42 -21.01 19.09 30.46
N ARG A 43 -21.41 19.61 31.64
CA ARG A 43 -22.60 20.49 31.79
C ARG A 43 -22.27 21.98 31.74
N VAL A 44 -20.99 22.38 31.83
CA VAL A 44 -20.56 23.80 31.82
C VAL A 44 -20.17 24.29 30.41
N ARG A 45 -20.06 23.43 29.40
CA ARG A 45 -19.65 23.83 28.03
C ARG A 45 -20.79 24.07 27.03
N LYS A 46 -22.08 24.04 27.45
CA LYS A 46 -23.22 24.22 26.54
C LYS A 46 -23.98 25.54 26.68
N THR A 47 -23.47 26.53 27.47
CA THR A 47 -24.24 27.76 27.73
C THR A 47 -23.54 29.08 27.37
N VAL A 48 -22.52 29.06 26.50
CA VAL A 48 -21.91 30.32 26.04
C VAL A 48 -21.69 30.25 24.52
N ILE A 49 -22.75 30.41 23.76
CA ILE A 49 -22.74 31.03 22.43
C ILE A 49 -24.15 31.60 22.23
N ASN A 50 -24.34 32.88 22.52
CA ASN A 50 -25.11 33.86 21.76
C ASN A 50 -25.18 35.17 22.53
N LYS A 51 -24.49 36.22 22.06
CA LYS A 51 -25.03 37.51 21.65
C LYS A 51 -23.91 38.53 21.50
N ASN A 52 -23.95 39.13 20.34
CA ASN A 52 -23.31 40.39 19.99
C ASN A 52 -23.62 41.47 21.01
N ASP A 53 -22.64 42.35 21.29
CA ASP A 53 -22.78 43.76 20.99
C ASP A 53 -21.47 44.50 21.33
N THR A 54 -21.17 45.41 20.44
CA THR A 54 -20.24 46.52 20.38
C THR A 54 -20.13 47.30 21.69
N GLU A 55 -18.89 47.74 22.09
CA GLU A 55 -18.56 49.14 22.34
C GLU A 55 -17.11 49.31 22.82
N GLU A 56 -16.50 50.34 22.27
CA GLU A 56 -15.19 50.92 22.56
C GLU A 56 -15.10 51.45 24.01
N ILE A 57 -13.87 51.62 24.53
CA ILE A 57 -13.32 52.85 25.14
C ILE A 57 -12.04 52.55 25.93
N GLN A 58 -10.97 53.08 25.43
CA GLN A 58 -9.81 53.88 25.91
C GLN A 58 -9.29 53.76 27.35
N THR A 59 -7.96 53.79 27.37
CA THR A 59 -7.01 54.50 28.27
C THR A 59 -6.85 53.90 29.69
N SER A 60 -5.68 53.84 30.29
CA SER A 60 -4.44 54.62 30.31
C SER A 60 -3.45 54.01 31.31
N THR A 61 -2.16 54.14 31.03
CA THR A 61 -1.01 54.55 31.89
C THR A 61 -0.78 53.79 33.21
N THR A 62 0.42 53.45 33.63
CA THR A 62 1.75 54.09 33.70
C THR A 62 2.79 53.12 34.23
N ILE A 63 4.03 53.15 33.67
CA ILE A 63 5.36 53.53 34.24
C ILE A 63 5.88 52.60 35.37
N ASP A 64 7.09 52.03 35.37
CA ASP A 64 8.46 52.49 35.33
C ASP A 64 9.40 51.28 35.16
N ASP A 65 10.41 51.33 34.44
CA ASP A 65 11.74 51.98 34.35
C ASP A 65 12.81 51.03 34.90
N THR A 66 13.85 50.75 34.18
CA THR A 66 15.17 51.35 34.07
C THR A 66 16.15 50.49 33.24
N THR A 67 16.68 51.11 32.19
CA THR A 67 18.07 51.31 31.73
C THR A 67 18.93 50.09 31.43
N SER A 68 19.74 50.03 30.38
CA SER A 68 20.44 50.99 29.48
C SER A 68 21.04 50.23 28.30
N LYS A 69 20.89 50.72 27.08
CA LYS A 69 21.89 51.35 26.16
C LYS A 69 23.05 50.47 25.73
N GLU A 70 23.48 50.41 24.53
CA GLU A 70 23.76 51.30 23.41
C GLU A 70 23.82 50.51 22.11
N ASP A 71 23.19 50.90 21.03
CA ASP A 71 23.54 51.70 19.85
C ASP A 71 24.54 50.99 18.93
N VAL A 72 24.43 50.90 17.61
CA VAL A 72 24.20 51.92 16.56
C VAL A 72 23.90 51.20 15.24
N GLU A 73 22.84 51.57 14.56
CA GLU A 73 22.64 52.06 13.18
C GLU A 73 23.46 51.40 12.04
N ASN A 74 23.02 51.19 10.89
CA ASN A 74 22.08 51.72 9.92
C ASN A 74 22.41 51.17 8.51
N GLN A 75 21.53 51.04 7.71
CA GLN A 75 20.97 51.46 6.41
C GLN A 75 21.21 50.50 5.23
N VAL A 76 20.13 50.01 4.76
CA VAL A 76 19.45 50.18 3.45
C VAL A 76 20.30 50.71 2.29
N GLN A 77 20.48 49.97 1.19
CA GLN A 77 19.96 50.40 -0.12
C GLN A 77 20.19 49.38 -1.26
N LYS A 78 19.28 49.51 -2.18
CA LYS A 78 18.96 48.77 -3.40
C LYS A 78 19.95 49.04 -4.57
N ARG A 79 19.93 48.10 -5.53
CA ARG A 79 20.08 48.28 -7.00
C ARG A 79 21.47 48.19 -7.61
N GLY A 80 21.50 47.39 -8.70
CA GLY A 80 22.24 47.78 -9.90
C GLY A 80 22.96 46.65 -10.62
N ARG A 81 22.31 46.18 -11.66
CA ARG A 81 22.82 45.44 -12.81
C ARG A 81 23.97 46.22 -13.49
N ARG A 82 25.11 45.59 -13.89
CA ARG A 82 25.72 45.81 -15.19
C ARG A 82 26.90 44.87 -15.46
N LYS A 83 27.02 44.59 -16.71
CA LYS A 83 27.93 43.79 -17.52
C LYS A 83 29.33 44.41 -17.63
N ILE A 84 30.26 43.54 -18.12
CA ILE A 84 31.29 43.79 -19.17
C ILE A 84 32.74 43.78 -18.71
N THR A 85 33.48 42.88 -19.38
CA THR A 85 34.77 42.82 -20.07
C THR A 85 36.09 42.75 -19.29
N GLU A 86 36.80 41.68 -19.66
CA GLU A 86 38.12 41.57 -20.33
C GLU A 86 39.31 42.23 -19.62
N ASP A 87 40.33 41.49 -19.42
CA ASP A 87 41.60 41.35 -20.12
C ASP A 87 42.83 41.20 -19.20
N SER A 88 43.74 40.41 -19.73
CA SER A 88 45.22 40.42 -19.70
C SER A 88 45.92 39.76 -18.49
N LYS A 89 46.55 38.65 -18.82
CA LYS A 89 47.98 38.40 -19.18
C LYS A 89 48.96 38.30 -18.03
N VAL A 90 49.70 37.21 -18.09
CA VAL A 90 51.14 36.89 -18.24
C VAL A 90 51.83 36.61 -16.90
N GLU A 91 52.63 35.58 -16.67
CA GLU A 91 53.74 34.84 -17.28
C GLU A 91 54.10 33.63 -16.41
N THR A 92 54.40 32.51 -17.02
CA THR A 92 55.63 31.77 -17.31
C THR A 92 56.50 31.29 -16.15
N THR A 93 56.82 30.02 -16.17
CA THR A 93 58.10 29.33 -16.48
C THR A 93 57.94 27.83 -16.18
N GLU A 94 58.07 26.92 -17.17
CA GLU A 94 59.24 26.11 -17.61
C GLU A 94 59.81 25.19 -16.51
N ASN A 95 59.95 23.87 -16.73
CA ASN A 95 60.85 23.15 -17.63
C ASN A 95 60.59 21.61 -17.56
N THR A 96 60.54 20.97 -18.72
CA THR A 96 61.42 19.99 -19.40
C THR A 96 61.66 18.67 -18.65
N SER A 97 61.69 17.48 -19.22
CA SER A 97 62.01 16.88 -20.55
C SER A 97 61.85 15.37 -20.44
N GLU A 98 61.58 14.70 -21.39
CA GLU A 98 62.11 13.95 -22.54
C GLU A 98 61.48 12.56 -22.64
N GLU A 99 60.84 12.23 -23.71
CA GLU A 99 61.19 11.58 -24.97
C GLU A 99 61.56 10.10 -24.90
N LYS A 100 60.81 9.23 -25.63
CA LYS A 100 61.21 8.51 -26.86
C LYS A 100 60.15 7.50 -27.31
N THR A 101 59.50 7.82 -28.38
CA THR A 101 59.36 7.19 -29.73
C THR A 101 59.79 5.75 -29.91
N ILE A 102 58.96 4.99 -30.62
CA ILE A 102 59.20 4.34 -31.93
C ILE A 102 57.92 3.65 -32.43
N ASN A 103 57.42 4.10 -33.60
CA ASN A 103 56.62 3.41 -34.62
C ASN A 103 57.60 2.84 -35.69
N PRO A 104 57.22 2.17 -36.81
CA PRO A 104 55.93 1.80 -37.41
C PRO A 104 55.95 0.46 -38.21
N SER A 105 54.88 0.12 -38.93
CA SER A 105 54.73 -0.33 -40.34
C SER A 105 53.39 -1.06 -40.51
N GLU A 106 52.44 -0.54 -41.29
CA GLU A 106 52.16 -0.65 -42.72
C GLU A 106 51.72 -2.07 -43.16
N SER A 107 50.50 -2.19 -43.76
CA SER A 107 50.14 -2.01 -45.16
C SER A 107 48.65 -2.26 -45.37
N THR A 108 47.86 -1.32 -45.92
CA THR A 108 47.32 -1.19 -47.29
C THR A 108 46.31 -2.28 -47.67
N LEU A 109 45.11 -2.04 -48.22
CA LEU A 109 44.60 -1.20 -49.29
C LEU A 109 43.05 -1.17 -49.26
N GLU A 110 42.50 -0.01 -49.53
CA GLU A 110 41.55 0.47 -50.56
C GLU A 110 40.13 -0.01 -50.52
N ALA A 111 39.27 0.91 -50.33
CA ALA A 111 38.44 1.81 -51.18
C ALA A 111 37.09 1.15 -51.54
N ASP A 112 35.94 1.74 -51.34
CA ASP A 112 35.35 2.78 -52.14
C ASP A 112 34.01 3.29 -51.56
N ARG A 113 33.80 4.58 -51.56
CA ARG A 113 32.51 5.29 -51.49
C ARG A 113 32.21 5.80 -52.89
N PRO A 114 30.96 5.99 -53.38
CA PRO A 114 30.26 7.24 -53.05
C PRO A 114 28.72 7.27 -53.07
N GLN A 115 28.17 8.18 -52.28
CA GLN A 115 27.15 9.24 -52.48
C GLN A 115 25.99 9.08 -53.47
N ARG A 116 24.83 9.60 -52.91
CA ARG A 116 23.80 10.52 -53.48
C ARG A 116 22.39 9.96 -53.71
N ARG A 117 21.47 10.65 -52.99
CA ARG A 117 20.05 10.87 -53.38
C ARG A 117 19.97 11.59 -54.72
N PRO A 118 18.84 11.49 -55.51
CA PRO A 118 17.75 12.42 -55.28
C PRO A 118 16.31 11.91 -55.50
N GLN A 119 15.37 12.80 -55.15
CA GLN A 119 13.93 12.81 -55.41
C GLN A 119 13.55 12.76 -56.89
N HIS A 120 12.32 12.22 -57.19
CA HIS A 120 11.29 12.79 -58.07
C HIS A 120 10.12 11.83 -58.10
N GLN A 121 8.93 12.27 -57.66
CA GLN A 121 7.78 12.80 -58.38
C GLN A 121 7.14 11.91 -59.49
N ASN A 122 5.88 11.58 -59.19
CA ASN A 122 4.65 11.64 -60.02
C ASN A 122 4.42 10.65 -61.15
N GLN A 123 3.27 10.09 -61.11
CA GLN A 123 2.11 10.10 -62.02
C GLN A 123 1.43 8.75 -62.27
N ASN A 124 0.15 8.74 -61.81
CA ASN A 124 -1.08 8.39 -62.55
C ASN A 124 -1.13 7.13 -63.44
N GLN A 125 -2.14 6.30 -63.15
CA GLN A 125 -3.33 5.99 -63.97
C GLN A 125 -4.08 4.78 -63.42
N ARG A 126 -5.31 4.94 -62.91
CA ARG A 126 -6.65 4.63 -63.50
C ARG A 126 -6.88 3.17 -63.88
N ASN A 127 -7.86 2.56 -63.20
CA ASN A 127 -9.15 2.04 -63.71
C ASN A 127 -9.91 1.47 -62.50
N ASP A 128 -10.98 1.98 -62.10
CA ASP A 128 -12.39 2.06 -62.54
C ASP A 128 -13.17 0.72 -62.45
N GLN A 129 -14.35 0.89 -61.86
CA GLN A 129 -15.61 0.11 -61.91
C GLN A 129 -15.80 -0.89 -60.75
N ASN A 130 -16.79 -0.76 -59.84
CA ASN A 130 -18.19 -0.49 -60.00
C ASN A 130 -18.87 -0.17 -58.67
N ARG A 131 -19.59 0.90 -58.66
CA ARG A 131 -20.68 1.24 -57.72
C ARG A 131 -22.00 1.11 -58.51
N PRO A 132 -23.13 0.76 -57.93
CA PRO A 132 -24.24 1.71 -58.07
C PRO A 132 -24.89 2.12 -56.75
N GLN A 133 -25.15 3.41 -56.76
CA GLN A 133 -26.10 4.14 -55.91
C GLN A 133 -27.54 3.79 -56.29
N ASN A 134 -28.47 3.91 -55.33
CA ASN A 134 -29.71 4.70 -55.50
C ASN A 134 -30.43 4.76 -54.17
N ASN A 135 -30.61 5.86 -53.59
CA ASN A 135 -31.42 7.05 -53.82
C ASN A 135 -32.84 6.95 -53.23
N ASN A 136 -33.08 7.87 -52.33
CA ASN A 136 -34.31 8.39 -51.75
C ASN A 136 -35.62 8.14 -52.52
N ASN A 137 -36.69 7.85 -51.78
CA ASN A 137 -37.83 8.79 -51.82
C ASN A 137 -38.80 8.59 -50.62
N ARG A 138 -39.28 9.70 -50.14
CA ARG A 138 -40.40 9.91 -49.22
C ARG A 138 -41.73 9.50 -49.89
N ASN A 139 -42.66 8.90 -49.16
CA ASN A 139 -43.93 9.55 -48.82
C ASN A 139 -44.92 8.59 -48.14
N ASN A 140 -45.52 9.12 -47.11
CA ASN A 140 -46.87 9.00 -46.57
C ASN A 140 -47.78 7.91 -47.16
N ASN A 141 -48.42 7.07 -46.33
CA ASN A 141 -49.83 7.17 -45.96
C ASN A 141 -50.26 6.00 -45.05
N GLN A 142 -50.85 6.38 -43.96
CA GLN A 142 -52.06 5.93 -43.28
C GLN A 142 -52.65 4.54 -43.57
N GLU A 143 -53.05 3.95 -42.45
CA GLU A 143 -54.24 3.11 -42.24
C GLU A 143 -54.23 1.69 -42.78
N ASN A 144 -54.15 0.70 -41.84
CA ASN A 144 -55.32 -0.15 -41.57
C ASN A 144 -54.94 -1.31 -40.62
N ARG A 145 -55.63 -1.33 -39.53
CA ARG A 145 -55.83 -2.45 -38.64
C ARG A 145 -56.90 -3.37 -39.26
N PRO A 146 -56.81 -4.70 -39.18
CA PRO A 146 -57.98 -5.42 -38.68
C PRO A 146 -57.62 -6.50 -37.63
N GLN A 147 -58.30 -6.42 -36.63
CA GLN A 147 -59.17 -7.26 -35.77
C GLN A 147 -58.98 -8.79 -35.82
N ARG A 148 -58.93 -9.28 -34.61
CA ARG A 148 -59.14 -10.62 -34.07
C ARG A 148 -60.51 -11.21 -34.50
N PRO A 149 -60.68 -12.52 -34.66
CA PRO A 149 -61.93 -13.16 -34.27
C PRO A 149 -61.80 -14.19 -33.19
N GLN A 150 -62.71 -14.03 -32.22
CA GLN A 150 -63.19 -15.06 -31.32
C GLN A 150 -64.20 -15.92 -32.07
N HIS A 151 -64.23 -17.22 -31.78
CA HIS A 151 -65.44 -18.05 -31.78
C HIS A 151 -65.12 -19.31 -30.98
N GLN A 152 -65.75 -19.53 -29.86
CA GLN A 152 -67.08 -20.09 -29.51
C GLN A 152 -67.14 -21.61 -29.67
N HIS A 153 -67.51 -22.18 -28.54
CA HIS A 153 -67.94 -23.56 -28.24
C HIS A 153 -68.85 -24.18 -29.28
N ASN A 154 -68.70 -25.48 -29.54
CA ASN A 154 -69.90 -26.37 -29.48
C ASN A 154 -69.52 -27.83 -29.13
N ASN A 155 -70.30 -28.37 -28.20
CA ASN A 155 -70.43 -29.76 -27.82
C ASN A 155 -70.94 -30.62 -28.98
N GLN A 156 -70.43 -31.87 -29.03
CA GLN A 156 -71.29 -33.10 -29.05
C GLN A 156 -70.44 -34.35 -29.33
N ASN A 157 -70.54 -35.29 -28.44
CA ASN A 157 -70.24 -36.72 -28.56
C ASN A 157 -71.44 -37.40 -29.26
N PRO A 158 -71.46 -38.68 -29.70
CA PRO A 158 -70.58 -39.81 -29.48
C PRO A 158 -70.37 -40.76 -30.68
N ASN A 159 -69.40 -41.65 -30.67
CA ASN A 159 -69.54 -43.14 -30.80
C ASN A 159 -68.23 -43.81 -31.26
N GLN A 160 -67.81 -44.70 -30.41
CA GLN A 160 -67.21 -46.01 -30.60
C GLN A 160 -66.59 -46.41 -31.94
N THR A 161 -65.31 -46.81 -31.90
CA THR A 161 -64.93 -48.15 -32.40
C THR A 161 -63.52 -48.53 -31.82
N ASN A 162 -63.45 -49.69 -31.27
CA ASN A 162 -62.31 -50.39 -30.72
C ASN A 162 -61.18 -50.59 -31.76
N ASN A 163 -59.93 -50.34 -31.34
CA ASN A 163 -58.76 -51.00 -31.92
C ASN A 163 -57.73 -51.29 -30.81
N PRO A 164 -57.36 -52.54 -30.56
CA PRO A 164 -56.46 -52.92 -29.49
C PRO A 164 -55.01 -52.97 -30.02
N ASN A 165 -54.23 -51.90 -29.85
CA ASN A 165 -52.77 -51.95 -29.80
C ASN A 165 -52.21 -50.62 -29.34
N GLN A 166 -52.35 -50.31 -28.06
CA GLN A 166 -51.54 -49.25 -27.45
C GLN A 166 -50.59 -49.93 -26.48
N GLN A 167 -49.31 -49.96 -26.90
CA GLN A 167 -48.22 -50.17 -26.03
C GLN A 167 -48.29 -49.11 -24.91
N VAL A 168 -48.39 -49.62 -23.66
CA VAL A 168 -48.32 -48.83 -22.45
C VAL A 168 -46.93 -48.16 -22.42
N ALA A 169 -46.87 -46.87 -22.70
CA ALA A 169 -45.72 -46.06 -22.38
C ALA A 169 -45.60 -45.99 -20.87
N LYS A 170 -44.50 -46.54 -20.35
CA LYS A 170 -44.07 -46.37 -18.97
C LYS A 170 -44.08 -44.87 -18.62
N PRO A 171 -44.60 -44.47 -17.46
CA PRO A 171 -44.40 -43.11 -16.99
C PRO A 171 -42.88 -42.89 -16.82
N GLU A 172 -42.34 -41.94 -17.55
CA GLU A 172 -41.01 -41.36 -17.20
C GLU A 172 -41.18 -40.80 -15.79
N GLU A 173 -40.62 -41.48 -14.82
CA GLU A 173 -40.30 -40.89 -13.52
C GLU A 173 -39.39 -39.68 -13.80
N LYS A 174 -39.99 -38.49 -13.76
CA LYS A 174 -39.21 -37.26 -13.62
C LYS A 174 -38.49 -37.41 -12.30
N GLU A 175 -37.20 -37.69 -12.35
CA GLU A 175 -36.30 -37.48 -11.22
C GLU A 175 -36.51 -36.04 -10.77
N GLU A 176 -37.23 -35.82 -9.67
CA GLU A 176 -37.22 -34.57 -8.96
C GLU A 176 -35.80 -34.38 -8.49
N GLU A 177 -35.00 -33.60 -9.25
CA GLU A 177 -33.74 -33.06 -8.77
C GLU A 177 -34.02 -32.37 -7.43
N ILE A 178 -33.61 -33.02 -6.35
CA ILE A 178 -33.63 -32.43 -5.01
C ILE A 178 -32.69 -31.22 -5.07
N ARG A 179 -33.22 -30.06 -5.41
CA ARG A 179 -32.51 -28.80 -5.36
C ARG A 179 -32.32 -28.44 -3.90
N TYR A 180 -31.18 -28.84 -3.33
CA TYR A 180 -30.76 -28.31 -2.05
C TYR A 180 -30.65 -26.80 -2.15
N ASP A 181 -31.44 -26.06 -1.37
CA ASP A 181 -31.28 -24.62 -1.24
C ASP A 181 -30.02 -24.34 -0.41
N LEU A 182 -28.89 -24.23 -1.10
CA LEU A 182 -27.59 -23.89 -0.51
C LEU A 182 -27.43 -22.39 -0.28
N ALA A 183 -28.50 -21.60 -0.47
CA ALA A 183 -28.46 -20.16 -0.25
C ALA A 183 -28.19 -19.87 1.23
N GLY A 184 -27.08 -19.17 1.51
CA GLY A 184 -26.71 -18.75 2.86
C GLY A 184 -25.92 -19.76 3.70
N ILE A 185 -25.56 -20.93 3.14
CA ILE A 185 -24.73 -21.93 3.84
C ILE A 185 -23.24 -21.65 3.65
N VAL A 186 -22.83 -21.14 2.48
CA VAL A 186 -21.43 -20.91 2.13
C VAL A 186 -21.07 -19.46 2.40
N SER A 187 -20.00 -19.22 3.17
CA SER A 187 -19.41 -17.91 3.36
C SER A 187 -18.17 -17.74 2.49
N ALA A 188 -18.03 -16.57 1.91
CA ALA A 188 -16.84 -16.17 1.15
C ALA A 188 -16.26 -14.88 1.71
N GLU A 189 -14.95 -14.74 1.56
CA GLU A 189 -14.22 -13.51 1.89
C GLU A 189 -13.33 -13.13 0.72
N GLY A 190 -13.31 -11.85 0.38
CA GLY A 190 -12.49 -11.36 -0.72
C GLY A 190 -12.36 -9.84 -0.73
N VAL A 191 -11.45 -9.33 -1.54
CA VAL A 191 -11.22 -7.90 -1.72
C VAL A 191 -12.04 -7.39 -2.90
N LEU A 192 -12.85 -6.36 -2.67
CA LEU A 192 -13.74 -5.80 -3.68
C LEU A 192 -12.94 -5.02 -4.75
N GLU A 193 -13.11 -5.39 -6.00
CA GLU A 193 -12.73 -4.61 -7.17
C GLU A 193 -14.02 -4.12 -7.85
N VAL A 194 -14.26 -2.80 -7.84
CA VAL A 194 -15.41 -2.19 -8.53
C VAL A 194 -15.04 -1.89 -9.96
N ILE A 195 -15.89 -2.33 -10.91
CA ILE A 195 -15.71 -2.12 -12.34
C ILE A 195 -16.42 -0.84 -12.79
N GLN A 196 -16.09 -0.35 -14.00
CA GLN A 196 -16.60 0.92 -14.53
C GLN A 196 -18.13 0.96 -14.62
N GLU A 197 -18.78 -0.18 -14.85
CA GLU A 197 -20.23 -0.33 -14.92
C GLU A 197 -20.91 -0.22 -13.54
N GLY A 198 -20.13 -0.12 -12.46
CA GLY A 198 -20.62 0.14 -11.11
C GLY A 198 -20.98 -1.10 -10.28
N PHE A 199 -20.87 -2.31 -10.83
CA PHE A 199 -20.85 -3.55 -10.05
C PHE A 199 -19.41 -3.95 -9.72
N GLY A 200 -19.21 -4.99 -8.92
CA GLY A 200 -17.88 -5.42 -8.52
C GLY A 200 -17.74 -6.91 -8.32
N PHE A 201 -16.50 -7.33 -8.09
CA PHE A 201 -16.14 -8.70 -7.74
C PHE A 201 -15.32 -8.73 -6.47
N LEU A 202 -15.57 -9.71 -5.60
CA LEU A 202 -14.66 -10.05 -4.51
C LEU A 202 -13.58 -10.95 -5.08
N ARG A 203 -12.35 -10.46 -5.01
CA ARG A 203 -11.15 -11.16 -5.50
C ARG A 203 -10.52 -11.96 -4.37
N SER A 204 -10.16 -13.22 -4.64
CA SER A 204 -9.49 -14.08 -3.68
C SER A 204 -8.01 -13.73 -3.52
N SER A 205 -7.49 -13.83 -2.28
CA SER A 205 -6.05 -13.79 -1.98
C SER A 205 -5.28 -14.91 -2.66
N ASP A 206 -5.89 -16.09 -2.85
CA ASP A 206 -5.24 -17.27 -3.43
C ASP A 206 -4.81 -17.05 -4.89
N TYR A 207 -5.50 -16.11 -5.57
CA TYR A 207 -5.17 -15.68 -6.94
C TYR A 207 -4.50 -14.30 -6.98
N ASN A 208 -3.88 -13.87 -5.87
CA ASN A 208 -3.23 -12.55 -5.77
C ASN A 208 -4.16 -11.39 -6.17
N TYR A 209 -5.46 -11.51 -5.88
CA TYR A 209 -6.51 -10.53 -6.20
C TYR A 209 -6.74 -10.30 -7.70
N LEU A 210 -6.28 -11.21 -8.53
CA LEU A 210 -6.53 -11.18 -9.97
C LEU A 210 -7.84 -11.89 -10.32
N PRO A 211 -8.43 -11.64 -11.50
CA PRO A 211 -9.62 -12.33 -11.94
C PRO A 211 -9.45 -13.86 -11.89
N SER A 212 -10.40 -14.53 -11.26
CA SER A 212 -10.36 -15.97 -11.02
C SER A 212 -11.75 -16.60 -11.17
N PRO A 213 -11.85 -17.93 -11.29
CA PRO A 213 -13.13 -18.64 -11.25
C PRO A 213 -13.90 -18.46 -9.95
N ASP A 214 -13.19 -18.18 -8.85
CA ASP A 214 -13.74 -18.05 -7.50
C ASP A 214 -14.28 -16.64 -7.21
N ASP A 215 -14.31 -15.77 -8.21
CA ASP A 215 -14.78 -14.40 -8.08
C ASP A 215 -16.26 -14.37 -7.67
N VAL A 216 -16.58 -13.62 -6.63
CA VAL A 216 -17.94 -13.42 -6.15
C VAL A 216 -18.51 -12.09 -6.67
N TYR A 217 -19.63 -12.16 -7.35
CA TYR A 217 -20.31 -11.00 -7.89
C TYR A 217 -20.99 -10.16 -6.81
N VAL A 218 -20.75 -8.85 -6.82
CA VAL A 218 -21.38 -7.87 -5.93
C VAL A 218 -22.17 -6.88 -6.77
N SER A 219 -23.46 -6.77 -6.49
CA SER A 219 -24.35 -5.88 -7.23
C SER A 219 -24.09 -4.40 -6.93
N GLN A 220 -24.42 -3.53 -7.89
CA GLN A 220 -24.32 -2.08 -7.72
C GLN A 220 -25.18 -1.57 -6.55
N SER A 221 -26.34 -2.19 -6.32
CA SER A 221 -27.22 -1.86 -5.19
C SER A 221 -26.56 -2.14 -3.83
N GLN A 222 -25.87 -3.28 -3.70
CA GLN A 222 -25.13 -3.62 -2.47
C GLN A 222 -23.96 -2.67 -2.25
N ILE A 223 -23.20 -2.34 -3.32
CA ILE A 223 -22.07 -1.38 -3.23
C ILE A 223 -22.57 -0.03 -2.71
N LYS A 224 -23.68 0.48 -3.26
CA LYS A 224 -24.26 1.76 -2.82
C LYS A 224 -24.85 1.68 -1.40
N PHE A 225 -25.55 0.57 -1.08
CA PHE A 225 -26.21 0.39 0.21
C PHE A 225 -25.21 0.36 1.37
N TYR A 226 -24.12 -0.39 1.24
CA TYR A 226 -23.08 -0.51 2.27
C TYR A 226 -21.98 0.56 2.17
N GLY A 227 -21.95 1.38 1.11
CA GLY A 227 -20.90 2.37 0.89
C GLY A 227 -19.54 1.75 0.59
N LEU A 228 -19.53 0.59 -0.09
CA LEU A 228 -18.32 -0.15 -0.42
C LEU A 228 -17.45 0.61 -1.44
N LYS A 229 -16.15 0.40 -1.34
CA LYS A 229 -15.14 0.97 -2.24
C LYS A 229 -14.17 -0.11 -2.66
N THR A 230 -13.51 0.09 -3.80
CA THR A 230 -12.40 -0.78 -4.22
C THR A 230 -11.36 -0.89 -3.10
N GLY A 231 -10.95 -2.12 -2.81
CA GLY A 231 -10.00 -2.43 -1.73
C GLY A 231 -10.67 -2.85 -0.42
N ASP A 232 -12.00 -2.74 -0.27
CA ASP A 232 -12.69 -3.27 0.92
C ASP A 232 -12.62 -4.80 0.96
N THR A 233 -12.18 -5.35 2.06
CA THR A 233 -12.27 -6.79 2.35
C THR A 233 -13.66 -7.09 2.86
N VAL A 234 -14.45 -7.80 2.09
CA VAL A 234 -15.85 -8.13 2.39
C VAL A 234 -15.97 -9.60 2.69
N LYS A 235 -16.56 -9.92 3.84
CA LYS A 235 -16.96 -11.28 4.23
C LYS A 235 -18.47 -11.35 4.26
N GLY A 236 -19.01 -12.38 3.62
CA GLY A 236 -20.45 -12.55 3.54
C GLY A 236 -20.86 -13.90 3.03
N THR A 237 -22.16 -14.12 2.97
CA THR A 237 -22.75 -15.37 2.48
C THR A 237 -23.06 -15.27 0.98
N ILE A 238 -22.78 -16.34 0.27
CA ILE A 238 -22.99 -16.48 -1.18
C ILE A 238 -24.05 -17.55 -1.46
N ARG A 239 -24.57 -17.55 -2.69
CA ARG A 239 -25.42 -18.64 -3.19
C ARG A 239 -24.86 -19.21 -4.50
N PRO A 240 -25.24 -20.42 -4.86
CA PRO A 240 -24.93 -20.96 -6.19
C PRO A 240 -25.48 -20.07 -7.30
N PRO A 241 -24.79 -20.00 -8.46
CA PRO A 241 -25.31 -19.30 -9.62
C PRO A 241 -26.57 -20.02 -10.16
N LYS A 242 -27.55 -19.23 -10.60
CA LYS A 242 -28.73 -19.73 -11.33
C LYS A 242 -28.40 -19.94 -12.79
N GLU A 243 -29.30 -20.61 -13.51
CA GLU A 243 -29.19 -20.73 -14.96
C GLU A 243 -29.01 -19.35 -15.61
N GLY A 244 -27.93 -19.19 -16.40
CA GLY A 244 -27.54 -17.93 -17.02
C GLY A 244 -26.64 -17.02 -16.21
N GLU A 245 -26.39 -17.28 -14.91
CA GLU A 245 -25.40 -16.56 -14.10
C GLU A 245 -24.03 -17.25 -14.18
N LYS A 246 -22.99 -16.48 -14.39
CA LYS A 246 -21.61 -16.98 -14.54
C LYS A 246 -20.85 -17.06 -13.20
N PHE A 247 -21.20 -16.21 -12.24
CA PHE A 247 -20.49 -16.06 -10.98
C PHE A 247 -21.39 -16.29 -9.76
N PHE A 248 -20.81 -16.69 -8.65
CA PHE A 248 -21.51 -16.78 -7.37
C PHE A 248 -21.90 -15.38 -6.89
N PRO A 249 -23.18 -15.06 -6.70
CA PRO A 249 -23.55 -13.73 -6.20
C PRO A 249 -23.51 -13.68 -4.67
N LEU A 250 -23.05 -12.53 -4.17
CA LEU A 250 -23.10 -12.18 -2.75
C LEU A 250 -24.57 -11.93 -2.35
N VAL A 251 -25.04 -12.65 -1.31
CA VAL A 251 -26.40 -12.51 -0.78
C VAL A 251 -26.44 -11.53 0.37
N LYS A 252 -25.55 -11.71 1.35
CA LYS A 252 -25.52 -10.93 2.58
C LYS A 252 -24.07 -10.58 2.93
N VAL A 253 -23.87 -9.37 3.42
CA VAL A 253 -22.59 -8.90 3.97
C VAL A 253 -22.62 -9.06 5.48
N ASP A 254 -21.66 -9.80 6.02
CA ASP A 254 -21.52 -10.03 7.45
C ASP A 254 -20.54 -9.06 8.09
N SER A 255 -19.38 -8.85 7.47
CA SER A 255 -18.39 -7.85 7.92
C SER A 255 -17.65 -7.21 6.75
N ILE A 256 -17.12 -6.02 6.97
CA ILE A 256 -16.31 -5.26 6.01
C ILE A 256 -15.05 -4.80 6.74
N ASN A 257 -13.88 -5.17 6.24
CA ASN A 257 -12.58 -4.90 6.87
C ASN A 257 -12.57 -5.30 8.37
N GLY A 258 -13.19 -6.43 8.71
CA GLY A 258 -13.29 -6.91 10.09
C GLY A 258 -14.25 -6.13 11.00
N ARG A 259 -14.98 -5.11 10.47
CA ARG A 259 -15.94 -4.28 11.20
C ARG A 259 -17.38 -4.57 10.75
N HIS A 260 -18.34 -4.25 11.61
CA HIS A 260 -19.75 -4.32 11.25
C HIS A 260 -20.09 -3.33 10.12
N PRO A 261 -20.96 -3.66 9.15
CA PRO A 261 -21.25 -2.81 7.99
C PRO A 261 -21.73 -1.39 8.33
N SER A 262 -22.40 -1.18 9.48
CA SER A 262 -22.83 0.14 9.93
C SER A 262 -21.67 1.12 10.18
N TYR A 263 -20.51 0.62 10.62
CA TYR A 263 -19.33 1.43 10.87
C TYR A 263 -18.73 2.03 9.59
N ILE A 264 -18.86 1.29 8.48
CA ILE A 264 -18.21 1.63 7.21
C ILE A 264 -18.83 2.85 6.53
N ARG A 265 -20.13 3.08 6.74
CA ARG A 265 -20.87 4.19 6.09
C ARG A 265 -20.34 5.57 6.50
N ASP A 266 -19.88 5.69 7.75
CA ASP A 266 -19.45 6.97 8.34
C ASP A 266 -17.92 7.13 8.34
N ARG A 267 -17.17 6.20 7.73
CA ARG A 267 -15.70 6.27 7.69
C ARG A 267 -15.20 7.46 6.89
N VAL A 268 -14.17 8.12 7.42
CA VAL A 268 -13.47 9.21 6.73
C VAL A 268 -12.53 8.61 5.67
N PRO A 269 -12.60 9.06 4.41
CA PRO A 269 -11.69 8.58 3.37
C PRO A 269 -10.23 8.87 3.70
N PHE A 270 -9.32 7.95 3.37
CA PHE A 270 -7.89 7.98 3.69
C PHE A 270 -7.19 9.31 3.41
N GLN A 271 -7.55 9.97 2.32
CA GLN A 271 -6.95 11.25 1.90
C GLN A 271 -7.27 12.43 2.82
N TYR A 272 -8.31 12.34 3.63
CA TYR A 272 -8.73 13.39 4.57
C TYR A 272 -8.31 13.10 6.02
N LEU A 273 -7.68 11.95 6.26
CA LEU A 273 -7.14 11.60 7.57
C LEU A 273 -5.88 12.41 7.88
N THR A 274 -5.77 12.97 9.08
CA THR A 274 -4.63 13.80 9.52
C THR A 274 -3.37 12.93 9.69
N PRO A 275 -2.28 13.19 8.92
CA PRO A 275 -1.05 12.42 9.04
C PRO A 275 -0.17 12.94 10.19
N LEU A 276 0.40 12.02 10.97
CA LEU A 276 1.38 12.27 12.00
C LEU A 276 2.72 11.62 11.68
N PHE A 277 3.78 12.08 12.38
CA PHE A 277 5.03 11.33 12.42
C PHE A 277 4.84 10.02 13.19
N PRO A 278 5.56 8.94 12.82
CA PRO A 278 5.60 7.73 13.61
C PRO A 278 6.05 8.04 15.04
N ASN A 279 5.24 7.65 16.03
CA ASN A 279 5.49 7.83 17.45
C ASN A 279 5.36 6.53 18.27
N GLU A 280 4.95 5.46 17.61
CA GLU A 280 4.89 4.11 18.17
C GLU A 280 5.90 3.23 17.44
N LYS A 281 6.91 2.73 18.18
CA LYS A 281 7.97 1.89 17.64
C LYS A 281 7.48 0.46 17.44
N PHE A 282 7.80 -0.16 16.31
CA PHE A 282 7.76 -1.62 16.18
C PHE A 282 8.88 -2.23 17.00
N LYS A 283 8.53 -3.06 17.97
CA LYS A 283 9.50 -3.83 18.72
C LYS A 283 9.99 -5.00 17.87
N LEU A 284 11.26 -4.97 17.47
CA LEU A 284 11.86 -6.02 16.64
C LEU A 284 12.64 -7.05 17.46
N THR A 285 12.73 -6.88 18.77
CA THR A 285 13.51 -7.72 19.70
C THR A 285 12.62 -8.39 20.74
N GLY A 286 13.15 -9.38 21.47
CA GLY A 286 12.45 -10.05 22.58
C GLY A 286 11.48 -11.14 22.15
N HIS A 287 11.57 -11.65 20.93
CA HIS A 287 10.84 -12.82 20.45
C HIS A 287 11.76 -14.03 20.32
N LYS A 288 11.18 -15.23 20.19
CA LYS A 288 11.93 -16.50 20.20
C LYS A 288 13.00 -16.60 19.10
N ASP A 289 12.70 -16.07 17.92
CA ASP A 289 13.54 -16.16 16.73
C ASP A 289 14.28 -14.83 16.47
N GLU A 290 14.66 -14.12 17.56
CA GLU A 290 15.41 -12.87 17.49
C GLU A 290 16.76 -13.08 16.83
N SER A 291 17.08 -12.25 15.83
CA SER A 291 18.32 -12.28 15.08
C SER A 291 19.20 -11.06 15.38
N MET A 292 20.50 -11.17 15.09
CA MET A 292 21.39 -10.00 15.13
C MET A 292 20.91 -8.88 14.21
N SER A 293 20.27 -9.23 13.08
CA SER A 293 19.68 -8.27 12.14
C SER A 293 18.63 -7.39 12.81
N THR A 294 17.69 -8.00 13.52
CA THR A 294 16.61 -7.28 14.21
C THR A 294 17.10 -6.45 15.36
N ARG A 295 18.12 -6.92 16.10
CA ARG A 295 18.77 -6.17 17.20
C ARG A 295 19.45 -4.89 16.69
N ILE A 296 20.22 -5.00 15.60
CA ILE A 296 20.92 -3.84 15.01
C ILE A 296 19.92 -2.85 14.43
N MET A 297 18.90 -3.32 13.71
CA MET A 297 17.85 -2.43 13.20
C MET A 297 17.11 -1.70 14.32
N ASP A 298 16.79 -2.40 15.40
CA ASP A 298 16.08 -1.82 16.54
C ASP A 298 16.84 -0.67 17.19
N LEU A 299 18.17 -0.71 17.19
CA LEU A 299 19.03 0.32 17.74
C LEU A 299 19.32 1.46 16.76
N PHE A 300 19.72 1.13 15.52
CA PHE A 300 20.29 2.10 14.59
C PHE A 300 19.30 2.63 13.55
N ALA A 301 18.30 1.85 13.18
CA ALA A 301 17.28 2.25 12.23
C ALA A 301 15.89 1.81 12.72
N PRO A 302 15.41 2.36 13.84
CA PRO A 302 14.13 1.97 14.42
C PRO A 302 12.99 2.25 13.45
N ILE A 303 12.04 1.32 13.40
CA ILE A 303 10.85 1.42 12.57
C ILE A 303 9.65 1.75 13.44
N GLY A 304 8.85 2.72 13.04
CA GLY A 304 7.62 3.08 13.72
C GLY A 304 6.36 2.78 12.90
N LYS A 305 5.21 2.67 13.56
CA LYS A 305 3.90 2.56 12.92
C LYS A 305 3.64 3.82 12.09
N GLY A 306 3.48 3.65 10.76
CA GLY A 306 3.39 4.75 9.81
C GLY A 306 4.70 5.12 9.11
N GLN A 307 5.76 4.32 9.28
CA GLN A 307 7.08 4.55 8.69
C GLN A 307 7.08 4.37 7.17
N ARG A 308 7.83 5.24 6.48
CA ARG A 308 8.26 5.07 5.09
C ARG A 308 9.71 4.61 5.09
N GLY A 309 9.94 3.32 5.30
CA GLY A 309 11.26 2.74 5.39
C GLY A 309 11.77 2.26 4.04
N MET A 310 13.05 2.50 3.79
CA MET A 310 13.73 2.01 2.60
C MET A 310 14.94 1.18 3.01
N ILE A 311 14.95 -0.09 2.57
CA ILE A 311 16.10 -0.99 2.70
C ILE A 311 16.86 -0.95 1.37
N VAL A 312 17.96 -0.22 1.36
CA VAL A 312 18.83 -0.07 0.20
C VAL A 312 19.74 -1.26 0.08
N ALA A 313 19.64 -2.01 -0.99
CA ALA A 313 20.36 -3.27 -1.14
C ALA A 313 21.02 -3.40 -2.50
N GLN A 314 22.31 -3.73 -2.48
CA GLN A 314 23.00 -4.25 -3.65
C GLN A 314 22.63 -5.72 -3.87
N PRO A 315 22.77 -6.26 -5.09
CA PRO A 315 22.53 -7.69 -5.34
C PRO A 315 23.39 -8.59 -4.45
N LYS A 316 22.79 -9.66 -3.87
CA LYS A 316 23.44 -10.67 -3.02
C LYS A 316 23.91 -10.19 -1.64
N THR A 317 23.29 -9.18 -1.06
CA THR A 317 23.60 -8.65 0.28
C THR A 317 22.75 -9.22 1.40
N GLY A 318 21.82 -10.15 1.10
CA GLY A 318 20.95 -10.77 2.12
C GLY A 318 19.64 -10.04 2.38
N LYS A 319 19.15 -9.19 1.43
CA LYS A 319 17.89 -8.41 1.58
C LYS A 319 16.69 -9.26 1.99
N THR A 320 16.50 -10.43 1.36
CA THR A 320 15.35 -11.32 1.55
C THR A 320 15.35 -11.92 2.97
N MET A 321 16.52 -12.31 3.49
CA MET A 321 16.66 -12.80 4.87
C MET A 321 16.30 -11.71 5.88
N LEU A 322 16.80 -10.49 5.65
CA LEU A 322 16.49 -9.35 6.52
C LEU A 322 14.99 -9.03 6.52
N LEU A 323 14.32 -9.08 5.35
CA LEU A 323 12.87 -8.89 5.28
C LEU A 323 12.09 -9.96 6.04
N LYS A 324 12.54 -11.23 5.98
CA LYS A 324 11.95 -12.34 6.76
C LYS A 324 12.11 -12.10 8.25
N ASP A 325 13.31 -11.70 8.69
CA ASP A 325 13.58 -11.39 10.09
C ASP A 325 12.66 -10.27 10.60
N VAL A 326 12.51 -9.19 9.84
CA VAL A 326 11.61 -8.07 10.16
C VAL A 326 10.15 -8.50 10.17
N ALA A 327 9.72 -9.28 9.17
CA ALA A 327 8.35 -9.77 9.08
C ALA A 327 7.98 -10.66 10.28
N ASN A 328 8.86 -11.61 10.63
CA ASN A 328 8.65 -12.50 11.76
C ASN A 328 8.68 -11.78 13.10
N ALA A 329 9.58 -10.78 13.26
CA ALA A 329 9.62 -9.94 14.45
C ALA A 329 8.31 -9.14 14.64
N ILE A 330 7.79 -8.52 13.56
CA ILE A 330 6.51 -7.80 13.60
C ILE A 330 5.35 -8.77 13.89
N ALA A 331 5.29 -9.91 13.20
CA ALA A 331 4.23 -10.90 13.40
C ALA A 331 4.21 -11.50 14.83
N ALA A 332 5.39 -11.63 15.46
CA ALA A 332 5.51 -12.16 16.81
C ALA A 332 5.16 -11.12 17.89
N ASN A 333 5.65 -9.89 17.75
CA ASN A 333 5.53 -8.85 18.76
C ASN A 333 4.29 -7.96 18.61
N HIS A 334 3.71 -7.89 17.41
CA HIS A 334 2.59 -7.02 17.03
C HIS A 334 1.46 -7.78 16.33
N PRO A 335 0.76 -8.69 17.02
CA PRO A 335 -0.34 -9.48 16.43
C PRO A 335 -1.53 -8.60 16.02
N GLU A 336 -1.61 -7.36 16.52
CA GLU A 336 -2.63 -6.38 16.13
C GLU A 336 -2.41 -5.80 14.73
N VAL A 337 -1.19 -5.94 14.18
CA VAL A 337 -0.81 -5.36 12.89
C VAL A 337 -1.12 -6.33 11.75
N TYR A 338 -1.86 -5.85 10.76
CA TYR A 338 -2.06 -6.62 9.54
C TYR A 338 -0.84 -6.52 8.64
N LEU A 339 -0.12 -7.64 8.53
CA LEU A 339 1.14 -7.71 7.79
C LEU A 339 0.91 -8.25 6.38
N ILE A 340 1.34 -7.49 5.37
CA ILE A 340 1.30 -7.88 3.96
C ILE A 340 2.73 -7.89 3.41
N VAL A 341 3.12 -8.96 2.77
CA VAL A 341 4.35 -9.06 1.99
C VAL A 341 3.99 -8.98 0.51
N LEU A 342 4.44 -7.94 -0.17
CA LEU A 342 4.19 -7.71 -1.59
C LEU A 342 5.47 -7.94 -2.39
N LEU A 343 5.47 -9.00 -3.19
CA LEU A 343 6.61 -9.41 -4.03
C LEU A 343 6.32 -9.07 -5.49
N ILE A 344 7.13 -8.19 -6.09
CA ILE A 344 6.96 -7.73 -7.47
C ILE A 344 8.18 -8.10 -8.30
N ASP A 345 7.95 -8.84 -9.38
CA ASP A 345 8.98 -9.29 -10.32
C ASP A 345 10.06 -10.13 -9.61
N GLU A 346 9.66 -10.92 -8.57
CA GLU A 346 10.51 -11.88 -7.87
C GLU A 346 10.34 -13.30 -8.42
N ARG A 347 11.21 -14.20 -8.02
CA ARG A 347 11.22 -15.59 -8.49
C ARG A 347 10.14 -16.42 -7.79
N PRO A 348 9.47 -17.36 -8.50
CA PRO A 348 8.46 -18.22 -7.89
C PRO A 348 8.96 -19.00 -6.67
N GLU A 349 10.21 -19.48 -6.68
CA GLU A 349 10.82 -20.17 -5.55
C GLU A 349 11.01 -19.25 -4.33
N GLU A 350 11.36 -17.97 -4.53
CA GLU A 350 11.48 -16.99 -3.45
C GLU A 350 10.12 -16.61 -2.87
N VAL A 351 9.07 -16.57 -3.70
CA VAL A 351 7.68 -16.38 -3.28
C VAL A 351 7.22 -17.52 -2.37
N THR A 352 7.45 -18.75 -2.80
CA THR A 352 7.08 -19.95 -2.02
C THR A 352 7.84 -20.03 -0.69
N ASP A 353 9.13 -19.69 -0.71
CA ASP A 353 9.98 -19.67 0.48
C ASP A 353 9.51 -18.57 1.47
N MET A 354 9.15 -17.39 0.98
CA MET A 354 8.57 -16.33 1.81
C MET A 354 7.23 -16.76 2.43
N ALA A 355 6.32 -17.31 1.64
CA ALA A 355 5.00 -17.75 2.11
C ALA A 355 5.07 -18.84 3.20
N ARG A 356 6.10 -19.71 3.15
CA ARG A 356 6.33 -20.75 4.15
C ARG A 356 7.05 -20.25 5.41
N SER A 357 7.83 -19.19 5.28
CA SER A 357 8.72 -18.70 6.34
C SER A 357 8.11 -17.60 7.20
N VAL A 358 7.04 -16.93 6.73
CA VAL A 358 6.50 -15.74 7.37
C VAL A 358 5.00 -15.90 7.66
N LYS A 359 4.56 -15.47 8.86
CA LYS A 359 3.13 -15.39 9.20
C LYS A 359 2.54 -14.05 8.73
N ALA A 360 2.32 -13.94 7.43
CA ALA A 360 1.77 -12.75 6.81
C ALA A 360 0.94 -13.14 5.59
N GLU A 361 0.12 -12.22 5.10
CA GLU A 361 -0.47 -12.35 3.78
C GLU A 361 0.61 -12.09 2.73
N VAL A 362 0.94 -13.09 1.92
CA VAL A 362 1.92 -12.96 0.84
C VAL A 362 1.20 -12.83 -0.49
N VAL A 363 1.39 -11.68 -1.14
CA VAL A 363 0.84 -11.36 -2.46
C VAL A 363 1.99 -11.18 -3.42
N ALA A 364 1.95 -11.86 -4.54
CA ALA A 364 3.07 -11.86 -5.48
C ALA A 364 2.63 -11.65 -6.93
N SER A 365 3.53 -11.09 -7.71
CA SER A 365 3.50 -11.11 -9.17
C SER A 365 4.92 -11.39 -9.64
N THR A 366 5.11 -12.58 -10.19
CA THR A 366 6.43 -13.17 -10.52
C THR A 366 7.00 -12.61 -11.81
N PHE A 367 8.30 -12.80 -12.04
CA PHE A 367 9.04 -12.20 -13.16
C PHE A 367 8.54 -12.61 -14.55
N ASP A 368 7.83 -13.71 -14.67
CA ASP A 368 7.23 -14.23 -15.91
C ASP A 368 5.90 -13.55 -16.27
N GLU A 369 5.38 -12.71 -15.37
CA GLU A 369 4.14 -11.97 -15.60
C GLU A 369 4.38 -10.62 -16.27
N PRO A 370 3.39 -10.09 -17.05
CA PRO A 370 3.51 -8.79 -17.70
C PRO A 370 3.47 -7.63 -16.69
N ALA A 371 4.06 -6.49 -17.07
CA ALA A 371 4.16 -5.31 -16.21
C ALA A 371 2.79 -4.75 -15.74
N GLU A 372 1.74 -4.87 -16.54
CA GLU A 372 0.37 -4.48 -16.19
C GLU A 372 -0.13 -5.27 -14.97
N ARG A 373 0.26 -6.54 -14.86
CA ARG A 373 -0.13 -7.41 -13.76
C ARG A 373 0.57 -6.98 -12.47
N HIS A 374 1.86 -6.66 -12.52
CA HIS A 374 2.60 -6.09 -11.39
C HIS A 374 1.93 -4.81 -10.85
N VAL A 375 1.57 -3.91 -11.77
CA VAL A 375 0.89 -2.65 -11.43
C VAL A 375 -0.49 -2.89 -10.83
N LYS A 376 -1.26 -3.84 -11.39
CA LYS A 376 -2.62 -4.16 -10.91
C LYS A 376 -2.59 -4.73 -9.50
N VAL A 377 -1.72 -5.72 -9.24
CA VAL A 377 -1.54 -6.33 -7.92
C VAL A 377 -1.11 -5.29 -6.88
N ALA A 378 -0.12 -4.46 -7.21
CA ALA A 378 0.33 -3.41 -6.29
C ALA A 378 -0.78 -2.40 -5.97
N ASN A 379 -1.59 -2.00 -6.96
CA ASN A 379 -2.69 -1.06 -6.75
C ASN A 379 -3.78 -1.64 -5.83
N ILE A 380 -4.18 -2.90 -6.01
CA ILE A 380 -5.24 -3.49 -5.18
C ILE A 380 -4.77 -3.69 -3.74
N VAL A 381 -3.51 -4.09 -3.53
CA VAL A 381 -2.90 -4.19 -2.19
C VAL A 381 -2.87 -2.83 -1.49
N LEU A 382 -2.48 -1.77 -2.20
CA LEU A 382 -2.49 -0.42 -1.64
C LEU A 382 -3.90 0.05 -1.27
N GLU A 383 -4.89 -0.18 -2.13
CA GLU A 383 -6.28 0.20 -1.83
C GLU A 383 -6.83 -0.62 -0.67
N LYS A 384 -6.55 -1.93 -0.59
CA LYS A 384 -6.87 -2.77 0.57
C LYS A 384 -6.29 -2.18 1.86
N ALA A 385 -4.99 -1.90 1.87
CA ALA A 385 -4.33 -1.33 3.03
C ALA A 385 -4.96 0.02 3.47
N LYS A 386 -5.26 0.91 2.52
CA LYS A 386 -5.94 2.17 2.83
C LYS A 386 -7.33 1.97 3.42
N ARG A 387 -8.13 1.00 2.90
CA ARG A 387 -9.46 0.71 3.44
C ARG A 387 -9.41 0.17 4.86
N MET A 388 -8.43 -0.69 5.15
CA MET A 388 -8.20 -1.19 6.50
C MET A 388 -7.82 -0.06 7.48
N VAL A 389 -6.93 0.85 7.07
CA VAL A 389 -6.55 2.01 7.89
C VAL A 389 -7.71 2.97 8.12
N GLU A 390 -8.62 3.18 7.14
CA GLU A 390 -9.87 3.93 7.33
C GLU A 390 -10.77 3.32 8.42
N CYS A 391 -10.62 2.02 8.69
CA CYS A 391 -11.32 1.29 9.74
C CYS A 391 -10.56 1.24 11.07
N GLY A 392 -9.43 1.96 11.18
CA GLY A 392 -8.62 2.06 12.40
C GLY A 392 -7.65 0.90 12.62
N HIS A 393 -7.33 0.12 11.59
CA HIS A 393 -6.33 -0.95 11.68
C HIS A 393 -4.92 -0.41 11.43
N ASP A 394 -3.93 -1.02 12.10
CA ASP A 394 -2.53 -0.85 11.77
C ASP A 394 -2.14 -1.86 10.67
N VAL A 395 -1.59 -1.35 9.57
CA VAL A 395 -1.17 -2.17 8.42
C VAL A 395 0.31 -1.94 8.13
N CYS A 396 1.05 -3.01 7.90
CA CYS A 396 2.44 -2.95 7.47
C CYS A 396 2.61 -3.69 6.14
N ILE A 397 3.11 -3.00 5.12
CA ILE A 397 3.45 -3.59 3.81
C ILE A 397 4.98 -3.70 3.73
N LEU A 398 5.47 -4.93 3.54
CA LEU A 398 6.85 -5.21 3.17
C LEU A 398 6.90 -5.41 1.65
N LEU A 399 7.52 -4.47 0.93
CA LEU A 399 7.57 -4.48 -0.54
C LEU A 399 8.95 -4.88 -1.05
N ASP A 400 9.02 -5.97 -1.78
CA ASP A 400 10.23 -6.39 -2.50
C ASP A 400 9.93 -6.51 -4.00
N SER A 401 10.32 -5.56 -4.87
CA SER A 401 11.04 -4.33 -4.59
C SER A 401 10.36 -3.11 -5.21
N ILE A 402 10.58 -1.93 -4.64
CA ILE A 402 10.06 -0.67 -5.18
C ILE A 402 10.72 -0.31 -6.51
N THR A 403 11.98 -0.68 -6.71
CA THR A 403 12.70 -0.47 -7.97
C THR A 403 12.02 -1.20 -9.12
N ARG A 404 11.66 -2.48 -8.92
CA ARG A 404 10.97 -3.29 -9.91
C ARG A 404 9.54 -2.81 -10.15
N LEU A 405 8.83 -2.41 -9.09
CA LEU A 405 7.53 -1.78 -9.22
C LEU A 405 7.60 -0.49 -10.05
N ALA A 406 8.58 0.37 -9.81
CA ALA A 406 8.79 1.59 -10.59
C ALA A 406 9.11 1.31 -12.06
N ARG A 407 9.89 0.27 -12.35
CA ARG A 407 10.13 -0.22 -13.72
C ARG A 407 8.85 -0.66 -14.40
N ALA A 408 8.00 -1.44 -13.72
CA ALA A 408 6.71 -1.87 -14.26
C ALA A 408 5.81 -0.67 -14.58
N TYR A 409 5.75 0.33 -13.70
CA TYR A 409 5.04 1.58 -13.99
C TYR A 409 5.63 2.34 -15.17
N ASN A 410 6.95 2.35 -15.34
CA ASN A 410 7.60 3.00 -16.49
C ASN A 410 7.22 2.31 -17.81
N THR A 411 7.09 0.99 -17.81
CA THR A 411 6.67 0.21 -18.98
C THR A 411 5.19 0.47 -19.35
N VAL A 412 4.31 0.55 -18.34
CA VAL A 412 2.85 0.68 -18.54
C VAL A 412 2.42 2.13 -18.77
N SER A 413 3.22 3.11 -18.33
CA SER A 413 2.85 4.52 -18.47
C SER A 413 2.89 4.96 -19.92
N PRO A 414 1.87 5.72 -20.40
CA PRO A 414 1.94 6.32 -21.73
C PRO A 414 3.12 7.29 -21.81
N ALA A 415 3.84 7.26 -22.94
CA ALA A 415 5.00 8.11 -23.17
C ALA A 415 4.62 9.60 -23.10
N SER A 416 5.26 10.34 -22.19
CA SER A 416 5.04 11.79 -22.03
C SER A 416 5.84 12.64 -23.02
N GLY A 417 6.77 12.04 -23.75
CA GLY A 417 7.74 12.73 -24.60
C GLY A 417 8.88 13.42 -23.84
N LYS A 418 8.87 13.34 -22.50
CA LYS A 418 9.93 13.86 -21.62
C LYS A 418 10.55 12.70 -20.86
N VAL A 419 11.75 12.32 -21.24
CA VAL A 419 12.49 11.21 -20.63
C VAL A 419 13.61 11.76 -19.77
N LEU A 420 13.66 11.31 -18.51
CA LEU A 420 14.74 11.56 -17.56
C LEU A 420 15.97 10.70 -17.92
N SER A 421 17.11 10.98 -17.30
CA SER A 421 18.28 10.11 -17.43
C SER A 421 17.94 8.66 -17.09
N GLY A 422 18.60 7.70 -17.75
CA GLY A 422 18.31 6.27 -17.54
C GLY A 422 17.05 5.73 -18.21
N GLY A 423 16.36 6.52 -19.07
CA GLY A 423 15.19 6.03 -19.82
C GLY A 423 13.89 6.00 -19.01
N VAL A 424 13.79 6.79 -17.95
CA VAL A 424 12.58 6.90 -17.12
C VAL A 424 11.68 8.01 -17.67
N ASP A 425 10.42 7.70 -17.98
CA ASP A 425 9.43 8.72 -18.34
C ASP A 425 9.13 9.64 -17.15
N ALA A 426 9.04 10.94 -17.39
CA ALA A 426 8.85 11.95 -16.34
C ALA A 426 7.59 11.71 -15.47
N ASN A 427 6.54 11.10 -16.05
CA ASN A 427 5.27 10.82 -15.36
C ASN A 427 5.23 9.43 -14.71
N ALA A 428 6.14 8.53 -15.09
CA ALA A 428 6.11 7.13 -14.66
C ALA A 428 6.25 6.96 -13.14
N LEU A 429 7.04 7.81 -12.50
CA LEU A 429 7.31 7.72 -11.05
C LEU A 429 6.22 8.31 -10.15
N HIS A 430 5.23 9.02 -10.71
CA HIS A 430 4.15 9.61 -9.89
C HIS A 430 3.33 8.58 -9.10
N LYS A 431 2.91 7.49 -9.77
CA LYS A 431 2.11 6.45 -9.12
C LYS A 431 2.89 5.67 -8.06
N PRO A 432 4.12 5.15 -8.33
CA PRO A 432 4.90 4.47 -7.30
C PRO A 432 5.34 5.41 -6.17
N LYS A 433 5.57 6.71 -6.40
CA LYS A 433 5.77 7.69 -5.32
C LYS A 433 4.52 7.85 -4.45
N ARG A 434 3.31 7.87 -5.04
CA ARG A 434 2.05 7.88 -4.28
C ARG A 434 1.85 6.60 -3.49
N PHE A 435 2.28 5.46 -4.02
CA PHE A 435 2.28 4.19 -3.29
C PHE A 435 3.12 4.32 -2.01
N PHE A 436 4.39 4.62 -2.13
CA PHE A 436 5.30 4.74 -1.00
C PHE A 436 4.94 5.90 -0.06
N GLY A 437 4.52 7.03 -0.62
CA GLY A 437 4.06 8.22 0.12
C GLY A 437 2.74 8.05 0.86
N ALA A 438 2.00 6.94 0.64
CA ALA A 438 0.79 6.64 1.38
C ALA A 438 1.07 6.27 2.85
N ALA A 439 2.27 5.75 3.15
CA ALA A 439 2.64 5.38 4.51
C ALA A 439 2.61 6.59 5.46
N ARG A 440 1.83 6.47 6.54
CA ARG A 440 1.63 7.48 7.59
C ARG A 440 0.98 6.90 8.84
N LYS A 441 1.25 7.49 9.99
CA LYS A 441 0.44 7.33 11.19
C LYS A 441 -0.75 8.28 11.11
N ILE A 442 -1.92 7.85 11.53
CA ILE A 442 -3.14 8.66 11.52
C ILE A 442 -3.47 9.10 12.95
N GLU A 443 -3.89 10.35 13.08
CA GLU A 443 -4.38 10.89 14.34
C GLU A 443 -5.68 10.20 14.75
N ASN A 444 -5.74 9.67 15.97
CA ASN A 444 -6.90 8.94 16.52
C ASN A 444 -7.38 7.76 15.62
N GLY A 445 -6.48 7.18 14.86
CA GLY A 445 -6.77 6.10 13.90
C GLY A 445 -5.64 5.09 13.80
N GLY A 446 -5.71 4.22 12.80
CA GLY A 446 -4.68 3.24 12.49
C GLY A 446 -3.41 3.84 11.89
N SER A 447 -2.59 2.98 11.31
CA SER A 447 -1.39 3.40 10.59
C SER A 447 -1.16 2.56 9.33
N LEU A 448 -0.50 3.15 8.34
CA LEU A 448 0.06 2.44 7.20
C LEU A 448 1.56 2.60 7.22
N SER A 449 2.28 1.50 7.44
CA SER A 449 3.73 1.43 7.34
C SER A 449 4.10 0.76 6.01
N ILE A 450 5.09 1.28 5.31
CA ILE A 450 5.63 0.65 4.09
C ILE A 450 7.14 0.58 4.22
N ILE A 451 7.67 -0.64 4.24
CA ILE A 451 9.09 -0.94 4.25
C ILE A 451 9.42 -1.56 2.89
N ALA A 452 10.11 -0.81 2.05
CA ALA A 452 10.39 -1.21 0.68
C ALA A 452 11.87 -1.45 0.46
N THR A 453 12.21 -2.51 -0.28
CA THR A 453 13.59 -2.69 -0.76
C THR A 453 13.83 -1.87 -2.00
N ALA A 454 14.95 -1.17 -2.05
CA ALA A 454 15.45 -0.45 -3.21
C ALA A 454 16.75 -1.09 -3.69
N LEU A 455 16.80 -1.43 -4.98
CA LEU A 455 17.98 -2.03 -5.59
C LEU A 455 18.91 -0.93 -6.10
N THR A 456 20.18 -1.00 -5.71
CA THR A 456 21.24 -0.08 -6.14
C THR A 456 22.44 -0.85 -6.70
N GLU A 457 23.31 -0.15 -7.45
CA GLU A 457 24.52 -0.72 -8.07
C GLU A 457 24.23 -1.97 -8.92
N THR A 458 23.12 -1.96 -9.62
CA THR A 458 22.74 -3.02 -10.57
C THR A 458 23.42 -2.85 -11.93
N GLY A 459 24.14 -1.75 -12.14
CA GLY A 459 24.69 -1.34 -13.45
C GLY A 459 23.67 -0.66 -14.36
N SER A 460 22.44 -0.43 -13.87
CA SER A 460 21.37 0.26 -14.61
C SER A 460 21.22 1.70 -14.13
N LYS A 461 21.41 2.67 -15.02
CA LYS A 461 21.15 4.09 -14.72
C LYS A 461 19.68 4.37 -14.36
N MET A 462 18.76 3.53 -14.82
CA MET A 462 17.35 3.63 -14.44
C MET A 462 17.16 3.42 -12.93
N ASP A 463 17.82 2.43 -12.34
CA ASP A 463 17.70 2.12 -10.92
C ASP A 463 18.28 3.22 -10.04
N GLU A 464 19.37 3.86 -10.48
CA GLU A 464 19.97 5.01 -9.80
C GLU A 464 18.98 6.18 -9.75
N VAL A 465 18.35 6.52 -10.88
CA VAL A 465 17.32 7.57 -10.93
C VAL A 465 16.12 7.23 -10.07
N ILE A 466 15.64 6.00 -10.13
CA ILE A 466 14.55 5.53 -9.28
C ILE A 466 14.92 5.69 -7.81
N PHE A 467 16.09 5.22 -7.40
CA PHE A 467 16.58 5.32 -6.02
C PHE A 467 16.61 6.77 -5.52
N GLU A 468 17.24 7.68 -6.26
CA GLU A 468 17.32 9.10 -5.87
C GLU A 468 15.94 9.75 -5.72
N GLU A 469 15.00 9.41 -6.60
CA GLU A 469 13.63 9.91 -6.55
C GLU A 469 12.83 9.41 -5.33
N PHE A 470 13.14 8.21 -4.81
CA PHE A 470 12.49 7.65 -3.62
C PHE A 470 13.20 8.02 -2.31
N LYS A 471 14.51 8.25 -2.33
CA LYS A 471 15.32 8.66 -1.18
C LYS A 471 14.74 9.89 -0.48
N GLY A 472 14.31 10.88 -1.28
CA GLY A 472 13.66 12.09 -0.75
C GLY A 472 12.27 11.86 -0.13
N THR A 473 11.59 10.74 -0.45
CA THR A 473 10.24 10.41 0.04
C THR A 473 10.28 9.61 1.35
N GLY A 474 11.32 8.80 1.56
CA GLY A 474 11.53 8.00 2.74
C GLY A 474 11.83 8.83 4.00
N ASN A 475 11.55 8.25 5.17
CA ASN A 475 11.92 8.80 6.47
C ASN A 475 12.69 7.80 7.35
N MET A 476 13.07 6.66 6.81
CA MET A 476 14.00 5.67 7.37
C MET A 476 14.78 5.05 6.22
N GLU A 477 16.06 4.93 6.37
CA GLU A 477 16.97 4.31 5.41
C GLU A 477 17.87 3.30 6.13
N LEU A 478 17.89 2.07 5.64
CA LEU A 478 18.81 1.02 6.06
C LEU A 478 19.61 0.58 4.86
N GLN A 479 20.91 0.75 4.91
CA GLN A 479 21.78 0.44 3.79
C GLN A 479 22.53 -0.88 4.02
N LEU A 480 22.49 -1.77 3.00
CA LEU A 480 23.26 -3.01 2.98
C LEU A 480 24.50 -2.82 2.08
N ASP A 481 25.66 -3.21 2.60
CA ASP A 481 26.93 -3.10 1.88
C ASP A 481 27.43 -4.47 1.38
N ARG A 482 27.82 -4.49 0.09
CA ARG A 482 28.32 -5.70 -0.56
C ARG A 482 29.71 -6.10 -0.06
N LYS A 483 30.54 -5.17 0.42
CA LYS A 483 31.88 -5.47 0.93
C LYS A 483 31.77 -6.29 2.21
N ILE A 484 30.81 -5.96 3.08
CA ILE A 484 30.49 -6.71 4.31
C ILE A 484 30.00 -8.13 3.93
N ALA A 485 29.03 -8.21 2.99
CA ALA A 485 28.49 -9.48 2.51
C ALA A 485 29.55 -10.39 1.85
N ASN A 486 30.50 -9.83 1.10
CA ASN A 486 31.59 -10.56 0.47
C ASN A 486 32.53 -11.19 1.51
N ARG A 487 32.67 -10.61 2.70
CA ARG A 487 33.41 -11.19 3.84
C ARG A 487 32.58 -12.20 4.64
N ARG A 488 31.35 -12.49 4.21
CA ARG A 488 30.41 -13.40 4.90
C ARG A 488 30.02 -12.93 6.29
N ILE A 489 30.07 -11.61 6.55
CA ILE A 489 29.57 -10.98 7.77
C ILE A 489 28.09 -10.67 7.54
N PHE A 490 27.22 -11.21 8.39
CA PHE A 490 25.78 -10.98 8.34
C PHE A 490 25.26 -10.60 9.74
N PRO A 491 24.32 -9.62 9.80
CA PRO A 491 23.75 -8.84 8.69
C PRO A 491 24.78 -7.91 8.04
N ALA A 492 24.67 -7.72 6.73
CA ALA A 492 25.59 -6.87 5.98
C ALA A 492 25.15 -5.40 6.01
N ILE A 493 24.85 -4.85 7.18
CA ILE A 493 24.32 -3.50 7.37
C ILE A 493 25.46 -2.48 7.46
N ASP A 494 25.38 -1.43 6.64
CA ASP A 494 26.19 -0.23 6.85
C ASP A 494 25.50 0.64 7.91
N ILE A 495 26.09 0.63 9.11
CA ILE A 495 25.54 1.32 10.28
C ILE A 495 25.68 2.83 10.15
N THR A 496 26.74 3.29 9.49
CA THR A 496 27.04 4.72 9.34
C THR A 496 26.09 5.39 8.37
N ALA A 497 25.71 4.68 7.30
CA ALA A 497 24.78 5.15 6.28
C ALA A 497 23.31 4.93 6.65
N SER A 498 23.02 4.15 7.72
CA SER A 498 21.64 3.81 8.11
C SER A 498 21.11 4.75 9.19
N SER A 499 19.88 5.25 9.03
CA SER A 499 19.25 6.15 10.00
C SER A 499 17.72 6.21 9.87
N THR A 500 17.06 6.70 10.93
CA THR A 500 15.63 7.03 10.94
C THR A 500 15.45 8.50 11.28
N ARG A 501 14.62 9.21 10.51
CA ARG A 501 14.25 10.61 10.84
C ARG A 501 13.30 10.61 12.03
N ARG A 502 13.53 11.51 12.99
CA ARG A 502 12.74 11.65 14.22
C ARG A 502 12.73 10.36 15.05
N ASP A 503 13.88 9.69 15.14
CA ASP A 503 14.11 8.59 16.06
C ASP A 503 13.89 8.98 17.55
N ASP A 504 13.97 10.29 17.85
CA ASP A 504 13.62 10.88 19.14
C ASP A 504 12.16 10.62 19.57
N LEU A 505 11.25 10.38 18.64
CA LEU A 505 9.85 10.02 18.91
C LEU A 505 9.65 8.52 19.17
N LEU A 506 10.59 7.69 18.72
CA LEU A 506 10.50 6.22 18.76
C LEU A 506 11.34 5.59 19.88
N VAL A 507 12.40 6.26 20.30
CA VAL A 507 13.41 5.72 21.20
C VAL A 507 13.50 6.59 22.46
N LYS A 508 13.69 5.95 23.63
CA LYS A 508 13.90 6.64 24.91
C LYS A 508 15.18 7.45 24.87
N LYS A 509 15.20 8.60 25.54
CA LYS A 509 16.34 9.55 25.54
C LYS A 509 17.64 8.90 26.01
N GLU A 510 17.59 8.02 27.03
CA GLU A 510 18.80 7.35 27.56
C GLU A 510 19.40 6.39 26.50
N VAL A 511 18.54 5.64 25.80
CA VAL A 511 18.97 4.75 24.72
C VAL A 511 19.54 5.56 23.55
N LEU A 512 18.86 6.64 23.17
CA LEU A 512 19.29 7.51 22.07
C LEU A 512 20.66 8.13 22.34
N GLN A 513 20.93 8.59 23.56
CA GLN A 513 22.23 9.13 23.95
C GLN A 513 23.35 8.08 23.82
N ARG A 514 23.12 6.84 24.27
CA ARG A 514 24.09 5.75 24.12
C ARG A 514 24.33 5.36 22.69
N VAL A 515 23.28 5.25 21.90
CA VAL A 515 23.38 4.99 20.45
C VAL A 515 24.14 6.11 19.75
N TYR A 516 23.94 7.38 20.14
CA TYR A 516 24.69 8.51 19.59
C TYR A 516 26.20 8.42 19.92
N LEU A 517 26.56 8.07 21.15
CA LEU A 517 27.97 7.86 21.53
C LEU A 517 28.59 6.71 20.72
N LEU A 518 27.84 5.63 20.54
CA LEU A 518 28.29 4.49 19.75
C LEU A 518 28.48 4.86 18.28
N ARG A 519 27.52 5.60 17.69
CA ARG A 519 27.65 6.13 16.32
C ARG A 519 28.89 7.02 16.17
N ARG A 520 29.17 7.87 17.15
CA ARG A 520 30.36 8.71 17.15
C ARG A 520 31.65 7.89 17.18
N HIS A 521 31.65 6.80 17.97
CA HIS A 521 32.82 5.90 18.05
C HIS A 521 33.09 5.16 16.73
N ILE A 522 32.04 4.70 16.03
CA ILE A 522 32.18 3.97 14.78
C ILE A 522 32.27 4.87 13.54
N ALA A 523 32.09 6.19 13.68
CA ALA A 523 32.03 7.13 12.55
C ALA A 523 33.32 7.16 11.71
N ASP A 524 34.47 6.97 12.35
CA ASP A 524 35.79 6.96 11.71
C ASP A 524 36.22 5.59 11.19
N MET A 525 35.42 4.54 11.45
CA MET A 525 35.67 3.17 11.00
C MET A 525 35.11 2.95 9.60
N ASN A 526 35.76 2.08 8.82
CA ASN A 526 35.13 1.64 7.59
C ASN A 526 33.92 0.73 7.87
N PRO A 527 32.93 0.62 6.94
CA PRO A 527 31.69 -0.15 7.23
C PRO A 527 31.91 -1.59 7.66
N VAL A 528 32.98 -2.24 7.19
CA VAL A 528 33.29 -3.61 7.56
C VAL A 528 33.79 -3.69 9.00
N GLU A 529 34.74 -2.84 9.37
CA GLU A 529 35.29 -2.76 10.74
C GLU A 529 34.21 -2.38 11.74
N ALA A 530 33.37 -1.41 11.41
CA ALA A 530 32.24 -0.99 12.22
C ALA A 530 31.29 -2.16 12.51
N MET A 531 30.99 -2.98 11.49
CA MET A 531 30.10 -4.12 11.63
C MET A 531 30.75 -5.28 12.41
N GLU A 532 32.03 -5.57 12.17
CA GLU A 532 32.81 -6.57 12.93
C GLU A 532 32.90 -6.18 14.40
N PHE A 533 33.24 -4.93 14.67
CA PHE A 533 33.29 -4.39 16.03
C PHE A 533 31.94 -4.53 16.74
N LEU A 534 30.86 -4.03 16.11
CA LEU A 534 29.54 -4.08 16.72
C LEU A 534 29.11 -5.52 16.98
N LYS A 535 29.30 -6.42 16.01
CA LYS A 535 28.96 -7.83 16.14
C LYS A 535 29.71 -8.48 17.31
N SER A 536 31.02 -8.29 17.41
CA SER A 536 31.84 -8.86 18.50
C SER A 536 31.37 -8.42 19.88
N GLN A 537 30.91 -7.18 20.00
CA GLN A 537 30.39 -6.65 21.28
C GLN A 537 28.96 -7.17 21.58
N MET A 538 28.12 -7.31 20.57
CA MET A 538 26.74 -7.76 20.74
C MET A 538 26.60 -9.28 20.88
N ASP A 539 27.50 -10.08 20.32
CA ASP A 539 27.45 -11.56 20.38
C ASP A 539 27.54 -12.07 21.84
N ASN A 540 28.15 -11.30 22.74
CA ASN A 540 28.29 -11.64 24.17
C ASN A 540 27.10 -11.17 25.03
N THR A 541 26.03 -10.65 24.44
CA THR A 541 24.89 -10.08 25.16
C THR A 541 23.57 -10.68 24.66
N LEU A 542 22.64 -10.93 25.60
CA LEU A 542 21.34 -11.54 25.29
C LEU A 542 20.32 -10.53 24.77
N SER A 543 20.45 -9.24 25.13
CA SER A 543 19.50 -8.19 24.72
C SER A 543 20.18 -6.88 24.38
N ASN A 544 19.46 -5.98 23.73
CA ASN A 544 19.93 -4.63 23.43
C ASN A 544 20.13 -3.80 24.71
N GLU A 545 19.30 -4.00 25.73
CA GLU A 545 19.42 -3.35 27.04
C GLU A 545 20.71 -3.76 27.75
N GLU A 546 21.04 -5.05 27.75
CA GLU A 546 22.26 -5.58 28.30
C GLU A 546 23.49 -5.05 27.56
N PHE A 547 23.45 -5.06 26.23
CA PHE A 547 24.51 -4.49 25.39
C PHE A 547 24.75 -3.02 25.71
N LEU A 548 23.71 -2.19 25.75
CA LEU A 548 23.85 -0.78 26.11
C LEU A 548 24.30 -0.56 27.55
N ALA A 549 23.96 -1.45 28.51
CA ALA A 549 24.43 -1.37 29.89
C ALA A 549 25.91 -1.71 30.01
N SER A 550 26.41 -2.66 29.20
CA SER A 550 27.84 -3.06 29.21
C SER A 550 28.77 -1.95 28.71
N MET A 551 28.29 -0.99 27.95
CA MET A 551 29.07 0.17 27.45
C MET A 551 29.53 1.12 28.57
N ASN A 552 29.02 0.98 29.79
CA ASN A 552 29.41 1.81 30.93
C ASN A 552 30.55 1.16 31.78
N ARG A 553 31.04 0.01 31.36
CA ARG A 553 32.17 -0.68 31.99
C ARG A 553 33.41 -0.53 31.10
#